data_a059d2ccb181ac15902a2e1acc52d373
#
_entry.id   a059d2ccb181ac15902a2e1acc52d373
#
_cell.length_a   1.000
_cell.length_b   1.000
_cell.length_c   1.000
_cell.angle_alpha   90.00
_cell.angle_beta   90.00
_cell.angle_gamma   90.00
#
_symmetry.space_group_name_H-M   'P 1'
#
loop_
_entity.id
_entity.type
_entity.pdbx_description
1 polymer ?
#
loop_
_entity_poly.entity_id
_entity_poly.type
_entity_poly.pdbx_seq_one_letter_code
_entity_poly.pdbx_strand_id
1 'polypeptide(L)'
;GRSPQGNLIPAGMSSELPGLLEAWGIEFDNTKVLADNELALRVMMGQGQRPMPHLGMLGVQGNFLAQDDVITNRLETINLSSAGAISQLDNTNTTFEPLIVSSSDSMLMDRSFVESVTDPTLLFDEFESEDRSFVIAARVSGLIETAFPDGQPTIAETEEESSSDEEEGDEEAFEPDALDNVDEVSEEIGVEHISASTEPSNILVFADSDILSDRLWVQITQFFGQRI
;
A
#
# COMPACT_ATOMS: atom_id res chain seq x y z
N GLY A 1 -4.69 -0.09 15.44
CA GLY A 1 -5.15 -1.49 15.53
C GLY A 1 -4.42 -2.23 16.64
N ARG A 2 -4.95 -3.37 17.09
CA ARG A 2 -4.26 -4.24 18.06
C ARG A 2 -3.81 -5.50 17.35
N SER A 3 -2.56 -5.89 17.53
CA SER A 3 -2.09 -7.20 17.07
C SER A 3 -2.85 -8.33 17.80
N PRO A 4 -2.89 -9.57 17.26
CA PRO A 4 -3.48 -10.73 17.94
C PRO A 4 -2.89 -11.02 19.33
N GLN A 5 -1.76 -10.41 19.68
CA GLN A 5 -1.08 -10.52 20.97
C GLN A 5 -1.36 -9.32 21.90
N GLY A 6 -2.26 -8.41 21.53
CA GLY A 6 -2.68 -7.29 22.36
C GLY A 6 -1.73 -6.10 22.43
N ASN A 7 -0.61 -6.11 21.68
CA ASN A 7 0.27 -4.96 21.57
C ASN A 7 -0.37 -3.89 20.69
N LEU A 8 -0.30 -2.63 21.11
CA LEU A 8 -0.67 -1.51 20.27
C LEU A 8 0.27 -1.50 19.05
N ILE A 9 -0.27 -1.46 17.87
CA ILE A 9 0.52 -1.17 16.66
C ILE A 9 0.85 0.32 16.76
N PRO A 10 2.12 0.71 16.69
CA PRO A 10 2.49 2.13 16.75
C PRO A 10 1.72 2.91 15.68
N ALA A 11 1.16 4.05 16.08
CA ALA A 11 0.62 5.01 15.13
C ALA A 11 1.80 5.52 14.31
N GLY A 12 1.79 5.27 12.98
CA GLY A 12 2.89 5.68 12.10
C GLY A 12 3.45 4.58 11.19
N MET A 13 2.92 3.36 11.23
CA MET A 13 3.22 2.36 10.20
C MET A 13 2.34 2.57 8.95
N SER A 14 2.29 3.80 8.47
CA SER A 14 1.71 4.11 7.18
C SER A 14 2.76 3.86 6.09
N SER A 15 2.38 3.21 5.01
CA SER A 15 3.22 3.04 3.82
C SER A 15 3.21 4.32 2.96
N GLU A 16 3.07 5.48 3.61
CA GLU A 16 3.16 6.76 2.94
C GLU A 16 4.58 6.95 2.44
N LEU A 17 4.70 7.18 1.15
CA LEU A 17 5.94 7.51 0.48
C LEU A 17 5.70 8.79 -0.34
N PRO A 18 5.22 9.89 0.29
CA PRO A 18 4.71 11.05 -0.45
C PRO A 18 5.77 11.63 -1.39
N GLY A 19 6.96 11.89 -0.90
CA GLY A 19 8.04 12.43 -1.74
C GLY A 19 8.45 11.50 -2.88
N LEU A 20 8.41 10.18 -2.65
CA LEU A 20 8.79 9.19 -3.66
C LEU A 20 7.73 9.06 -4.76
N LEU A 21 6.46 8.94 -4.38
CA LEU A 21 5.36 8.83 -5.35
C LEU A 21 5.22 10.11 -6.16
N GLU A 22 5.35 11.27 -5.53
CA GLU A 22 5.32 12.57 -6.20
C GLU A 22 6.47 12.71 -7.21
N ALA A 23 7.70 12.33 -6.84
CA ALA A 23 8.86 12.34 -7.75
C ALA A 23 8.66 11.42 -8.97
N TRP A 24 7.86 10.37 -8.83
CA TRP A 24 7.51 9.46 -9.92
C TRP A 24 6.27 9.90 -10.70
N GLY A 25 5.64 11.01 -10.31
CA GLY A 25 4.45 11.55 -10.96
C GLY A 25 3.17 10.81 -10.61
N ILE A 26 3.08 10.27 -9.40
CA ILE A 26 1.93 9.51 -8.90
C ILE A 26 1.25 10.28 -7.78
N GLU A 27 -0.07 10.39 -7.88
CA GLU A 27 -0.94 10.84 -6.80
C GLU A 27 -1.53 9.62 -6.07
N PHE A 28 -1.51 9.65 -4.75
CA PHE A 28 -2.08 8.62 -3.89
C PHE A 28 -2.66 9.25 -2.62
N ASP A 29 -3.91 8.94 -2.31
CA ASP A 29 -4.58 9.35 -1.06
C ASP A 29 -4.70 8.13 -0.13
N ASN A 30 -3.86 8.06 0.88
CA ASN A 30 -3.81 7.00 1.87
C ASN A 30 -4.99 7.02 2.86
N THR A 31 -5.79 8.09 2.86
CA THR A 31 -7.01 8.21 3.69
C THR A 31 -8.20 7.50 3.07
N LYS A 32 -8.07 7.04 1.82
CA LYS A 32 -9.14 6.41 1.05
C LYS A 32 -8.85 4.94 0.76
N VAL A 33 -9.92 4.16 0.72
CA VAL A 33 -9.95 2.74 0.32
C VAL A 33 -10.94 2.58 -0.80
N LEU A 34 -10.56 1.85 -1.82
CA LEU A 34 -11.42 1.51 -2.94
C LEU A 34 -12.49 0.50 -2.52
N ALA A 35 -13.73 0.87 -2.70
CA ALA A 35 -14.90 0.01 -2.62
C ALA A 35 -15.44 -0.27 -4.02
N ASP A 36 -15.69 -1.53 -4.35
CA ASP A 36 -16.19 -1.95 -5.66
C ASP A 36 -17.26 -3.03 -5.49
N ASN A 37 -18.45 -2.76 -6.01
CA ASN A 37 -19.59 -3.64 -5.85
C ASN A 37 -19.55 -4.83 -6.83
N GLU A 38 -19.02 -4.64 -8.03
CA GLU A 38 -18.90 -5.70 -9.04
C GLU A 38 -17.81 -6.70 -8.67
N LEU A 39 -16.68 -6.21 -8.16
CA LEU A 39 -15.49 -7.02 -7.82
C LEU A 39 -15.51 -7.53 -6.38
N ALA A 40 -16.54 -7.22 -5.58
CA ALA A 40 -16.63 -7.58 -4.17
C ALA A 40 -16.53 -9.09 -3.93
N LEU A 41 -15.51 -9.53 -3.18
CA LEU A 41 -15.37 -10.91 -2.75
C LEU A 41 -16.40 -11.26 -1.66
N ARG A 42 -16.89 -12.48 -1.70
CA ARG A 42 -17.75 -13.02 -0.66
C ARG A 42 -16.91 -13.63 0.46
N VAL A 43 -16.97 -13.03 1.62
CA VAL A 43 -16.18 -13.42 2.78
C VAL A 43 -17.05 -13.93 3.92
N MET A 44 -16.49 -14.83 4.74
CA MET A 44 -17.13 -15.31 5.99
C MET A 44 -16.53 -14.55 7.16
N MET A 45 -17.33 -13.75 7.85
CA MET A 45 -16.88 -12.97 9.01
C MET A 45 -16.86 -13.75 10.34
N GLY A 46 -17.33 -15.01 10.34
CA GLY A 46 -17.33 -15.88 11.52
C GLY A 46 -17.71 -17.32 11.19
N GLN A 47 -17.46 -18.23 12.15
CA GLN A 47 -17.82 -19.63 11.99
C GLN A 47 -19.36 -19.80 11.91
N GLY A 48 -19.81 -20.45 10.85
CA GLY A 48 -21.23 -20.73 10.63
C GLY A 48 -22.05 -19.59 10.02
N GLN A 49 -21.44 -18.46 9.72
CA GLN A 49 -22.09 -17.37 8.97
C GLN A 49 -22.10 -17.69 7.46
N ARG A 50 -23.06 -17.11 6.75
CA ARG A 50 -23.09 -17.19 5.29
C ARG A 50 -22.09 -16.23 4.70
N PRO A 51 -21.36 -16.62 3.63
CA PRO A 51 -20.51 -15.68 2.91
C PRO A 51 -21.33 -14.48 2.39
N MET A 52 -20.85 -13.28 2.66
CA MET A 52 -21.46 -12.03 2.19
C MET A 52 -20.43 -11.17 1.46
N PRO A 53 -20.84 -10.34 0.49
CA PRO A 53 -19.92 -9.52 -0.25
C PRO A 53 -19.29 -8.45 0.67
N HIS A 54 -18.02 -8.13 0.43
CA HIS A 54 -17.28 -7.10 1.15
C HIS A 54 -16.67 -6.13 0.15
N LEU A 55 -17.16 -4.90 0.12
CA LEU A 55 -16.81 -3.91 -0.91
C LEU A 55 -15.32 -3.56 -0.97
N GLY A 56 -14.60 -3.66 0.15
CA GLY A 56 -13.15 -3.39 0.22
C GLY A 56 -12.27 -4.64 0.03
N MET A 57 -12.85 -5.81 -0.23
CA MET A 57 -12.12 -7.03 -0.58
C MET A 57 -12.46 -7.43 -2.01
N LEU A 58 -11.50 -7.33 -2.91
CA LEU A 58 -11.74 -7.39 -4.35
C LEU A 58 -11.14 -8.65 -4.97
N GLY A 59 -11.90 -9.30 -5.86
CA GLY A 59 -11.43 -10.38 -6.72
C GLY A 59 -11.33 -9.89 -8.16
N VAL A 60 -10.19 -9.35 -8.54
CA VAL A 60 -9.97 -8.74 -9.85
C VAL A 60 -9.62 -9.80 -10.88
N GLN A 61 -10.29 -9.80 -12.02
CA GLN A 61 -10.11 -10.78 -13.09
C GLN A 61 -10.49 -10.23 -14.48
N GLY A 62 -10.09 -10.92 -15.52
CA GLY A 62 -10.53 -10.65 -16.90
C GLY A 62 -10.14 -9.25 -17.39
N ASN A 63 -11.12 -8.46 -17.78
CA ASN A 63 -10.93 -7.15 -18.40
C ASN A 63 -10.40 -6.07 -17.43
N PHE A 64 -10.38 -6.33 -16.14
CA PHE A 64 -9.83 -5.44 -15.12
C PHE A 64 -8.32 -5.60 -14.95
N LEU A 65 -7.72 -6.56 -15.65
CA LEU A 65 -6.29 -6.79 -15.75
C LEU A 65 -5.81 -6.42 -17.16
N ALA A 66 -4.72 -5.67 -17.28
CA ALA A 66 -4.13 -5.34 -18.58
C ALA A 66 -3.68 -6.62 -19.30
N GLN A 67 -4.24 -6.87 -20.49
CA GLN A 67 -3.99 -8.10 -21.24
C GLN A 67 -2.71 -8.03 -22.09
N ASP A 68 -2.21 -6.84 -22.35
CA ASP A 68 -1.03 -6.59 -23.18
C ASP A 68 0.26 -6.50 -22.36
N ASP A 69 0.17 -6.37 -21.01
CA ASP A 69 1.34 -6.27 -20.15
C ASP A 69 1.80 -7.65 -19.66
N VAL A 70 3.11 -7.88 -19.70
CA VAL A 70 3.74 -9.15 -19.32
C VAL A 70 3.49 -9.53 -17.84
N ILE A 71 3.23 -8.55 -16.97
CA ILE A 71 2.98 -8.76 -15.54
C ILE A 71 1.57 -9.33 -15.31
N THR A 72 0.58 -8.87 -16.07
CA THR A 72 -0.83 -9.16 -15.81
C THR A 72 -1.48 -10.10 -16.81
N ASN A 73 -0.94 -10.25 -18.03
CA ASN A 73 -1.56 -10.99 -19.12
C ASN A 73 -1.76 -12.50 -18.89
N ARG A 74 -1.13 -13.06 -17.86
CA ARG A 74 -1.26 -14.48 -17.47
C ARG A 74 -1.96 -14.67 -16.13
N LEU A 75 -2.35 -13.58 -15.50
CA LEU A 75 -3.09 -13.65 -14.24
C LEU A 75 -4.56 -13.95 -14.54
N GLU A 76 -5.10 -14.97 -13.91
CA GLU A 76 -6.53 -15.30 -14.00
C GLU A 76 -7.34 -14.47 -13.00
N THR A 77 -6.84 -14.39 -11.77
CA THR A 77 -7.46 -13.64 -10.68
C THR A 77 -6.39 -13.10 -9.74
N ILE A 78 -6.61 -11.93 -9.22
CA ILE A 78 -5.84 -11.35 -8.13
C ILE A 78 -6.78 -10.89 -7.01
N ASN A 79 -6.50 -11.28 -5.77
CA ASN A 79 -7.25 -10.84 -4.61
C ASN A 79 -6.56 -9.67 -3.94
N LEU A 80 -7.34 -8.65 -3.62
CA LEU A 80 -6.89 -7.42 -2.98
C LEU A 80 -7.69 -7.17 -1.70
N SER A 81 -7.09 -6.48 -0.73
CA SER A 81 -7.73 -6.20 0.54
C SER A 81 -7.43 -4.76 0.97
N SER A 82 -8.48 -3.95 1.04
CA SER A 82 -8.36 -2.54 1.41
C SER A 82 -7.41 -1.75 0.51
N ALA A 83 -7.41 -2.09 -0.78
CA ALA A 83 -6.62 -1.40 -1.78
C ALA A 83 -7.00 0.09 -1.86
N GLY A 84 -6.04 0.95 -2.12
CA GLY A 84 -6.27 2.33 -2.49
C GLY A 84 -6.41 2.51 -4.01
N ALA A 85 -6.33 3.76 -4.46
CA ALA A 85 -6.28 4.11 -5.86
C ALA A 85 -5.12 5.09 -6.12
N ILE A 86 -4.49 4.95 -7.27
CA ILE A 86 -3.43 5.83 -7.74
C ILE A 86 -3.84 6.53 -9.03
N SER A 87 -3.34 7.73 -9.24
CA SER A 87 -3.52 8.48 -10.48
C SER A 87 -2.21 9.15 -10.91
N GLN A 88 -2.15 9.53 -12.17
CA GLN A 88 -1.02 10.29 -12.67
C GLN A 88 -1.17 11.75 -12.29
N LEU A 89 -0.11 12.36 -11.77
CA LEU A 89 -0.03 13.80 -11.57
C LEU A 89 0.05 14.54 -12.89
N ASP A 90 -0.49 15.75 -12.93
CA ASP A 90 -0.38 16.63 -14.09
C ASP A 90 1.09 17.05 -14.33
N ASN A 91 1.45 17.22 -15.61
CA ASN A 91 2.75 17.74 -16.06
C ASN A 91 3.97 16.89 -15.65
N THR A 92 3.83 15.58 -15.59
CA THR A 92 4.95 14.65 -15.34
C THR A 92 5.66 14.26 -16.62
N ASN A 93 6.95 13.89 -16.50
CA ASN A 93 7.76 13.37 -17.61
C ASN A 93 7.70 11.85 -17.73
N THR A 94 6.92 11.20 -16.88
CA THR A 94 6.74 9.75 -16.86
C THR A 94 5.50 9.32 -17.64
N THR A 95 5.53 8.11 -18.16
CA THR A 95 4.37 7.44 -18.78
C THR A 95 3.71 6.57 -17.71
N PHE A 96 2.40 6.69 -17.57
CA PHE A 96 1.59 5.94 -16.60
C PHE A 96 0.65 4.99 -17.34
N GLU A 97 0.85 3.69 -17.19
CA GLU A 97 0.09 2.63 -17.84
C GLU A 97 -0.67 1.80 -16.80
N PRO A 98 -2.01 1.87 -16.74
CA PRO A 98 -2.80 1.08 -15.81
C PRO A 98 -2.62 -0.42 -16.04
N LEU A 99 -2.37 -1.18 -14.96
CA LEU A 99 -2.24 -2.63 -14.97
C LEU A 99 -3.45 -3.34 -14.35
N ILE A 100 -3.98 -2.76 -13.27
CA ILE A 100 -5.15 -3.25 -12.56
C ILE A 100 -6.09 -2.07 -12.35
N VAL A 101 -7.35 -2.25 -12.72
CA VAL A 101 -8.37 -1.22 -12.56
C VAL A 101 -9.61 -1.79 -11.85
N SER A 102 -10.37 -0.91 -11.21
CA SER A 102 -11.68 -1.25 -10.66
C SER A 102 -12.75 -1.35 -11.76
N SER A 103 -13.92 -1.84 -11.38
CA SER A 103 -15.13 -1.64 -12.20
C SER A 103 -15.56 -0.17 -12.18
N SER A 104 -16.55 0.18 -12.99
CA SER A 104 -17.19 1.50 -12.92
C SER A 104 -18.17 1.62 -11.74
N ASP A 105 -18.62 0.48 -11.17
CA ASP A 105 -19.48 0.46 -9.99
C ASP A 105 -18.63 0.47 -8.71
N SER A 106 -17.89 1.56 -8.55
CA SER A 106 -16.90 1.74 -7.49
C SER A 106 -16.84 3.18 -6.97
N MET A 107 -16.26 3.36 -5.78
CA MET A 107 -16.03 4.64 -5.13
C MET A 107 -14.82 4.58 -4.19
N LEU A 108 -14.33 5.75 -3.76
CA LEU A 108 -13.34 5.87 -2.71
C LEU A 108 -14.00 6.17 -1.37
N MET A 109 -13.99 5.22 -0.44
CA MET A 109 -14.50 5.37 0.93
C MET A 109 -13.40 5.86 1.89
N ASP A 110 -13.82 6.53 2.97
CA ASP A 110 -12.88 6.87 4.04
C ASP A 110 -12.31 5.61 4.71
N ARG A 111 -10.99 5.53 4.76
CA ARG A 111 -10.25 4.41 5.36
C ARG A 111 -10.65 4.16 6.80
N SER A 112 -10.78 5.24 7.60
CA SER A 112 -11.18 5.16 9.01
C SER A 112 -12.57 4.55 9.18
N PHE A 113 -13.50 4.84 8.26
CA PHE A 113 -14.83 4.23 8.25
C PHE A 113 -14.72 2.73 7.96
N VAL A 114 -14.05 2.35 6.87
CA VAL A 114 -13.87 0.93 6.47
C VAL A 114 -13.21 0.11 7.58
N GLU A 115 -12.18 0.65 8.24
CA GLU A 115 -11.49 -0.01 9.36
C GLU A 115 -12.35 -0.15 10.62
N SER A 116 -13.31 0.75 10.84
CA SER A 116 -14.21 0.72 11.99
C SER A 116 -15.34 -0.27 11.86
N VAL A 117 -15.70 -0.65 10.63
CA VAL A 117 -16.85 -1.50 10.34
C VAL A 117 -16.55 -2.95 10.68
N THR A 118 -17.38 -3.54 11.55
CA THR A 118 -17.31 -4.96 11.90
C THR A 118 -18.25 -5.80 11.04
N ASP A 119 -19.37 -5.23 10.59
CA ASP A 119 -20.35 -5.87 9.71
C ASP A 119 -20.22 -5.27 8.30
N PRO A 120 -19.74 -6.05 7.31
CA PRO A 120 -19.53 -5.54 5.94
C PRO A 120 -20.79 -5.02 5.26
N THR A 121 -21.99 -5.37 5.76
CA THR A 121 -23.24 -4.83 5.20
C THR A 121 -23.37 -3.33 5.38
N LEU A 122 -22.76 -2.77 6.43
CA LEU A 122 -22.78 -1.32 6.67
C LEU A 122 -22.00 -0.54 5.60
N LEU A 123 -21.07 -1.17 4.89
CA LEU A 123 -20.37 -0.54 3.77
C LEU A 123 -21.34 -0.20 2.62
N PHE A 124 -22.40 -1.01 2.44
CA PHE A 124 -23.39 -0.78 1.40
C PHE A 124 -24.32 0.39 1.70
N ASP A 125 -24.49 0.76 2.98
CA ASP A 125 -25.32 1.89 3.38
C ASP A 125 -24.70 3.24 2.98
N GLU A 126 -23.36 3.28 2.90
CA GLU A 126 -22.59 4.48 2.52
C GLU A 126 -22.05 4.38 1.07
N PHE A 127 -22.37 3.31 0.35
CA PHE A 127 -21.87 3.10 -1.00
C PHE A 127 -22.69 3.88 -2.02
N GLU A 128 -22.05 4.84 -2.68
CA GLU A 128 -22.60 5.57 -3.84
C GLU A 128 -21.58 5.48 -4.98
N SER A 129 -21.88 4.69 -6.01
CA SER A 129 -20.99 4.53 -7.17
C SER A 129 -20.64 5.89 -7.79
N GLU A 130 -19.35 6.09 -8.07
CA GLU A 130 -18.88 7.28 -8.78
C GLU A 130 -18.98 7.14 -10.32
N ASP A 131 -19.51 6.01 -10.81
CA ASP A 131 -19.65 5.69 -12.24
C ASP A 131 -18.34 5.84 -13.03
N ARG A 132 -17.21 5.55 -12.39
CA ARG A 132 -15.87 5.59 -12.99
C ARG A 132 -14.97 4.48 -12.45
N SER A 133 -13.98 4.09 -13.24
CA SER A 133 -12.94 3.15 -12.81
C SER A 133 -11.77 3.88 -12.16
N PHE A 134 -11.16 3.23 -11.16
CA PHE A 134 -9.96 3.67 -10.48
C PHE A 134 -8.78 2.75 -10.81
N VAL A 135 -7.59 3.30 -10.86
CA VAL A 135 -6.38 2.51 -11.07
C VAL A 135 -5.85 2.03 -9.72
N ILE A 136 -5.66 0.72 -9.59
CA ILE A 136 -5.14 0.08 -8.37
C ILE A 136 -3.65 -0.20 -8.51
N ALA A 137 -3.22 -0.56 -9.72
CA ALA A 137 -1.81 -0.78 -10.03
C ALA A 137 -1.47 -0.20 -11.39
N ALA A 138 -0.27 0.33 -11.51
CA ALA A 138 0.24 0.89 -12.76
C ALA A 138 1.73 0.59 -12.98
N ARG A 139 2.13 0.59 -14.24
CA ARG A 139 3.51 0.72 -14.67
C ARG A 139 3.80 2.20 -14.89
N VAL A 140 4.85 2.68 -14.25
CA VAL A 140 5.40 4.02 -14.50
C VAL A 140 6.74 3.85 -15.19
N SER A 141 6.90 4.49 -16.33
CA SER A 141 8.12 4.38 -17.13
C SER A 141 8.62 5.74 -17.60
N GLY A 142 9.93 5.83 -17.83
CA GLY A 142 10.60 7.07 -18.25
C GLY A 142 11.86 7.34 -17.45
N LEU A 143 12.33 8.59 -17.50
CA LEU A 143 13.39 9.06 -16.63
C LEU A 143 12.80 9.33 -15.25
N ILE A 144 13.32 8.61 -14.26
CA ILE A 144 12.80 8.63 -12.89
C ILE A 144 13.67 9.55 -12.03
N GLU A 145 13.04 10.48 -11.36
CA GLU A 145 13.70 11.40 -10.44
C GLU A 145 13.77 10.81 -9.02
N THR A 146 14.76 11.23 -8.25
CA THR A 146 14.88 10.86 -6.83
C THR A 146 13.89 11.67 -5.98
N ALA A 147 13.42 11.07 -4.87
CA ALA A 147 12.69 11.82 -3.85
C ALA A 147 13.57 12.82 -3.06
N PHE A 148 14.88 12.73 -3.21
CA PHE A 148 15.86 13.54 -2.47
C PHE A 148 16.75 14.34 -3.45
N PRO A 149 16.22 15.37 -4.11
CA PRO A 149 16.97 16.12 -5.14
C PRO A 149 18.20 16.84 -4.59
N ASP A 150 18.18 17.24 -3.32
CA ASP A 150 19.24 17.96 -2.64
C ASP A 150 20.32 17.04 -2.01
N GLY A 151 20.19 15.74 -2.13
CA GLY A 151 21.12 14.75 -1.60
C GLY A 151 20.51 13.78 -0.61
N GLN A 152 21.34 12.96 0.00
CA GLN A 152 20.91 11.98 0.99
C GLN A 152 20.38 12.71 2.26
N PRO A 153 19.20 12.36 2.80
CA PRO A 153 18.69 12.95 4.04
C PRO A 153 19.66 12.69 5.19
N THR A 154 19.94 13.71 5.98
CA THR A 154 20.77 13.59 7.19
C THR A 154 19.92 13.06 8.36
N ILE A 155 20.52 12.28 9.25
CA ILE A 155 19.83 11.67 10.41
C ILE A 155 19.15 12.75 11.29
N ALA A 156 19.68 13.98 11.31
CA ALA A 156 19.13 15.10 12.07
C ALA A 156 17.74 15.57 11.57
N GLU A 157 17.42 15.37 10.29
CA GLU A 157 16.11 15.77 9.73
C GLU A 157 14.99 14.76 10.08
N THR A 158 15.38 13.55 10.47
CA THR A 158 14.41 12.48 10.83
C THR A 158 13.93 12.60 12.28
N GLU A 159 14.66 13.31 13.15
CA GLU A 159 14.32 13.45 14.58
C GLU A 159 13.35 14.62 14.87
N GLU A 160 13.24 15.62 13.98
CA GLU A 160 12.36 16.77 14.20
C GLU A 160 10.86 16.47 13.93
N GLU A 161 10.53 15.45 13.15
CA GLU A 161 9.14 15.05 12.91
C GLU A 161 8.55 14.12 13.99
N SER A 162 9.37 13.59 14.91
CA SER A 162 8.93 12.61 15.92
C SER A 162 8.77 13.15 17.35
N SER A 163 9.05 14.45 17.60
CA SER A 163 9.05 15.01 18.96
C SER A 163 7.87 15.92 19.26
N SER A 164 6.65 15.39 19.27
CA SER A 164 5.52 16.05 19.93
C SER A 164 4.58 15.06 20.60
N ASP A 165 5.07 14.39 21.66
CA ASP A 165 4.25 13.90 22.77
C ASP A 165 5.17 13.39 23.88
N GLU A 166 5.58 14.30 24.79
CA GLU A 166 6.20 13.96 26.07
C GLU A 166 5.10 13.51 27.04
N GLU A 167 5.02 12.23 27.36
CA GLU A 167 4.47 11.77 28.63
C GLU A 167 5.57 11.08 29.44
N GLU A 168 5.83 11.64 30.62
CA GLU A 168 6.77 11.19 31.63
C GLU A 168 6.44 9.76 32.10
N GLY A 169 7.44 8.89 32.14
CA GLY A 169 7.32 7.56 32.73
C GLY A 169 8.66 6.86 32.92
N ASP A 170 9.18 6.99 34.12
CA ASP A 170 10.18 6.19 34.86
C ASP A 170 11.33 5.47 34.14
N GLU A 171 12.52 5.88 34.56
CA GLU A 171 13.86 5.42 34.21
C GLU A 171 14.11 3.94 34.63
N GLU A 172 14.46 3.08 33.68
CA GLU A 172 15.48 2.04 33.94
C GLU A 172 16.57 2.15 32.88
N ALA A 173 17.77 2.46 33.34
CA ALA A 173 18.95 2.70 32.55
C ALA A 173 19.37 1.43 31.76
N PHE A 174 19.31 1.50 30.44
CA PHE A 174 20.00 0.58 29.55
C PHE A 174 21.24 1.30 29.01
N GLU A 175 22.42 0.90 29.45
CA GLU A 175 23.69 1.41 28.91
C GLU A 175 23.86 0.92 27.46
N PRO A 176 24.03 1.80 26.45
CA PRO A 176 24.39 1.38 25.11
C PRO A 176 25.91 1.32 25.00
N ASP A 177 26.49 0.15 25.29
CA ASP A 177 27.89 -0.13 24.93
C ASP A 177 27.90 -0.72 23.51
N ALA A 178 28.67 -0.09 22.61
CA ALA A 178 29.02 -0.55 21.26
C ALA A 178 28.20 -0.05 20.03
N LEU A 179 28.03 1.27 19.84
CA LEU A 179 27.73 1.84 18.51
C LEU A 179 28.59 3.08 18.16
N ASP A 180 29.80 3.18 18.74
CA ASP A 180 30.69 4.32 18.59
C ASP A 180 31.57 4.27 17.31
N ASN A 181 31.20 3.49 16.28
CA ASN A 181 31.96 3.35 15.04
C ASN A 181 31.13 3.43 13.75
N VAL A 182 29.98 4.08 13.74
CA VAL A 182 29.17 4.21 12.50
C VAL A 182 29.45 5.52 11.79
N ASP A 183 29.98 6.55 12.50
CA ASP A 183 30.24 7.89 11.95
C ASP A 183 31.51 7.98 11.07
N GLU A 184 32.43 7.02 11.13
CA GLU A 184 33.66 7.08 10.34
C GLU A 184 33.60 6.37 8.96
N VAL A 185 32.51 5.64 8.65
CA VAL A 185 32.41 4.86 7.38
C VAL A 185 31.70 5.63 6.27
N SER A 186 31.02 6.74 6.61
CA SER A 186 30.25 7.53 5.62
C SER A 186 31.07 8.54 4.82
N GLU A 187 32.29 8.86 5.24
CA GLU A 187 33.10 9.92 4.58
C GLU A 187 34.00 9.46 3.43
N GLU A 188 34.14 8.15 3.15
CA GLU A 188 35.13 7.68 2.15
C GLU A 188 34.55 7.03 0.87
N ILE A 189 33.25 6.87 0.74
CA ILE A 189 32.67 6.48 -0.54
C ILE A 189 31.97 7.72 -1.12
N GLY A 190 32.71 8.54 -1.82
CA GLY A 190 32.18 9.64 -2.62
C GLY A 190 31.32 9.10 -3.78
N VAL A 191 30.19 8.49 -3.42
CA VAL A 191 29.17 8.11 -4.39
C VAL A 191 28.52 9.40 -4.83
N GLU A 192 28.73 9.80 -6.08
CA GLU A 192 28.06 10.94 -6.68
C GLU A 192 26.55 10.76 -6.54
N HIS A 193 25.87 11.74 -5.96
CA HIS A 193 24.43 11.71 -5.79
C HIS A 193 23.73 11.63 -7.14
N ILE A 194 22.84 10.66 -7.31
CA ILE A 194 22.07 10.46 -8.53
C ILE A 194 20.69 11.11 -8.34
N SER A 195 20.47 12.26 -8.97
CA SER A 195 19.20 12.99 -8.90
C SER A 195 18.13 12.45 -9.84
N ALA A 196 18.51 11.76 -10.91
CA ALA A 196 17.60 11.11 -11.84
C ALA A 196 18.26 9.91 -12.51
N SER A 197 17.46 8.95 -12.99
CA SER A 197 17.97 7.85 -13.78
C SER A 197 18.56 8.35 -15.10
N THR A 198 19.69 7.78 -15.53
CA THR A 198 20.36 8.13 -16.81
C THR A 198 19.71 7.47 -18.02
N GLU A 199 18.95 6.40 -17.79
CA GLU A 199 18.22 5.67 -18.80
C GLU A 199 16.75 5.46 -18.35
N PRO A 200 15.81 5.27 -19.30
CA PRO A 200 14.42 5.00 -18.96
C PRO A 200 14.30 3.76 -18.06
N SER A 201 13.61 3.92 -16.95
CA SER A 201 13.33 2.87 -15.97
C SER A 201 11.87 2.46 -16.01
N ASN A 202 11.56 1.31 -15.42
CA ASN A 202 10.20 0.83 -15.24
C ASN A 202 9.95 0.52 -13.78
N ILE A 203 8.91 1.12 -13.22
CA ILE A 203 8.47 0.92 -11.84
C ILE A 203 7.06 0.34 -11.87
N LEU A 204 6.80 -0.63 -11.01
CA LEU A 204 5.47 -1.18 -10.79
C LEU A 204 4.98 -0.68 -9.44
N VAL A 205 3.84 -0.01 -9.42
CA VAL A 205 3.23 0.52 -8.20
C VAL A 205 1.88 -0.15 -8.00
N PHE A 206 1.67 -0.67 -6.79
CA PHE A 206 0.43 -1.31 -6.35
C PHE A 206 -0.07 -0.57 -5.10
N ALA A 207 -1.30 -0.09 -5.14
CA ALA A 207 -1.95 0.58 -4.02
C ALA A 207 -2.56 -0.42 -3.01
N ASP A 208 -1.89 -1.54 -2.78
CA ASP A 208 -2.30 -2.59 -1.82
C ASP A 208 -1.05 -3.24 -1.21
N SER A 209 -0.80 -2.97 0.06
CA SER A 209 0.31 -3.60 0.81
C SER A 209 0.03 -5.05 1.20
N ASP A 210 -1.24 -5.44 1.23
CA ASP A 210 -1.68 -6.80 1.58
C ASP A 210 -1.55 -7.80 0.42
N ILE A 211 -1.31 -7.32 -0.80
CA ILE A 211 -1.23 -8.15 -2.02
C ILE A 211 -0.29 -9.36 -1.90
N LEU A 212 0.76 -9.25 -1.07
CA LEU A 212 1.72 -10.33 -0.80
C LEU A 212 1.38 -11.15 0.44
N SER A 213 0.25 -10.90 1.09
CA SER A 213 -0.17 -11.62 2.29
C SER A 213 -0.67 -13.03 1.94
N ASP A 214 -0.14 -14.05 2.61
CA ASP A 214 -0.55 -15.46 2.43
C ASP A 214 -2.06 -15.66 2.50
N ARG A 215 -2.78 -14.88 3.31
CA ARG A 215 -4.23 -14.97 3.45
C ARG A 215 -5.01 -14.75 2.14
N LEU A 216 -4.43 -14.05 1.18
CA LEU A 216 -5.03 -13.76 -0.12
C LEU A 216 -4.72 -14.82 -1.18
N TRP A 217 -3.68 -15.63 -0.98
CA TRP A 217 -3.12 -16.56 -1.96
C TRP A 217 -3.18 -18.01 -1.53
N VAL A 218 -3.02 -18.29 -0.21
CA VAL A 218 -2.84 -19.64 0.30
C VAL A 218 -4.17 -20.19 0.81
N GLN A 219 -4.67 -21.24 0.19
CA GLN A 219 -5.76 -22.06 0.73
C GLN A 219 -5.17 -23.12 1.66
N ILE A 220 -5.34 -22.95 2.97
CA ILE A 220 -4.92 -23.95 3.95
C ILE A 220 -5.95 -25.06 3.96
N THR A 221 -5.60 -26.21 3.37
CA THR A 221 -6.41 -27.41 3.42
C THR A 221 -5.93 -28.30 4.57
N GLN A 222 -6.85 -28.71 5.45
CA GLN A 222 -6.55 -29.69 6.48
C GLN A 222 -6.85 -31.09 5.95
N PHE A 223 -5.81 -31.90 5.80
CA PHE A 223 -5.95 -33.30 5.44
C PHE A 223 -5.54 -34.16 6.63
N PHE A 224 -6.49 -34.95 7.20
CA PHE A 224 -6.29 -35.77 8.41
C PHE A 224 -5.69 -35.01 9.62
N GLY A 225 -6.08 -33.75 9.83
CA GLY A 225 -5.61 -32.94 10.95
C GLY A 225 -4.20 -32.37 10.79
N GLN A 226 -3.55 -32.56 9.64
CA GLN A 226 -2.28 -31.91 9.28
C GLN A 226 -2.56 -30.75 8.31
N ARG A 227 -1.87 -29.63 8.52
CA ARG A 227 -1.83 -28.52 7.54
C ARG A 227 -0.97 -28.96 6.35
N ILE A 228 -1.50 -28.87 5.16
CA ILE A 228 -0.81 -29.08 3.89
C ILE A 228 -0.82 -27.73 3.17
#